data_242dc7e02302741876545b300c6cdf5d
#
_entry.id   242dc7e02302741876545b300c6cdf5d
#
_cell.length_a   1.000
_cell.length_b   1.000
_cell.length_c   1.000
_cell.angle_alpha   90.00
_cell.angle_beta   90.00
_cell.angle_gamma   90.00
#
_symmetry.space_group_name_H-M   'P 1'
#
loop_
_entity.id
_entity.type
_entity.pdbx_description
1 polymer ?
#
loop_
_entity_poly.entity_id
_entity_poly.type
_entity_poly.pdbx_seq_one_letter_code
_entity_poly.pdbx_strand_id
1 'polypeptide(L)'
;MGTNVLPLLNVLPIFFVQTYLAPASDYRTFVDVTTIADDLAVFHHGLSTRRLEGLRPDTVYEFSGASIRTLERPGGELLCRFATVNDVHFGEVECGRMDGRTDGPIQRRDSHETPHPELMNQTAVREITAIDPIAVFVKGDLTLDGSDEEFAAFEACYRPAFGESLHVVRGNHDAYHDQGRYDRDLWVELPGICVALMDTVIATETTGAFTSDQIAWLEDRVAATDCRVIVMGHHQQWVDGRRSDDYFGLHPDSSDELDRLTARHTNVLGYTAGHTHRHRLRRMPCGAPTVEVGTIKDFPGTWAEYRVYEGGVMQVVHRVSEPEALSWSERCRGLYADFGMHYESYALGSLDQRCFVFPDRAS
;
A
#
# COMPACT_ATOMS: atom_id res chain seq x y z
N MET A 1 -58.58 27.10 15.02
CA MET A 1 -57.81 27.28 13.77
C MET A 1 -56.49 26.60 14.02
N GLY A 2 -56.37 25.36 13.59
CA GLY A 2 -55.19 24.56 13.76
C GLY A 2 -54.28 24.66 12.53
N THR A 3 -53.04 25.03 12.73
CA THR A 3 -52.01 25.03 11.71
C THR A 3 -51.33 23.68 11.71
N ASN A 4 -51.60 22.87 10.69
CA ASN A 4 -50.89 21.65 10.37
C ASN A 4 -49.46 22.00 9.91
N VAL A 5 -48.44 21.60 10.67
CA VAL A 5 -47.04 21.56 10.23
C VAL A 5 -46.81 20.16 9.70
N LEU A 6 -46.59 20.03 8.38
CA LEU A 6 -46.16 18.82 7.75
C LEU A 6 -44.68 18.53 8.13
N PRO A 7 -44.31 17.28 8.47
CA PRO A 7 -42.91 16.96 8.74
C PRO A 7 -42.11 16.96 7.43
N LEU A 8 -40.99 17.66 7.45
CA LEU A 8 -39.97 17.61 6.41
C LEU A 8 -39.51 16.15 6.23
N LEU A 9 -39.81 15.56 5.10
CA LEU A 9 -39.20 14.31 4.66
C LEU A 9 -37.68 14.51 4.55
N ASN A 10 -36.94 13.87 5.43
CA ASN A 10 -35.51 13.69 5.28
C ASN A 10 -35.25 12.88 4.01
N VAL A 11 -34.87 13.56 2.94
CA VAL A 11 -34.39 12.92 1.72
C VAL A 11 -33.00 12.36 2.08
N LEU A 12 -32.95 11.06 2.34
CA LEU A 12 -31.67 10.34 2.46
C LEU A 12 -30.90 10.50 1.14
N PRO A 13 -29.61 10.85 1.17
CA PRO A 13 -28.81 10.94 -0.02
C PRO A 13 -28.80 9.58 -0.73
N ILE A 14 -29.00 9.58 -2.04
CA ILE A 14 -28.93 8.38 -2.89
C ILE A 14 -27.48 7.97 -2.94
N PHE A 15 -27.12 6.90 -2.19
CA PHE A 15 -25.81 6.30 -2.29
C PHE A 15 -25.69 5.54 -3.60
N PHE A 16 -24.70 5.85 -4.41
CA PHE A 16 -24.33 4.99 -5.52
C PHE A 16 -23.70 3.71 -4.97
N VAL A 17 -24.38 2.58 -5.16
CA VAL A 17 -23.87 1.26 -4.79
C VAL A 17 -23.46 0.54 -6.06
N GLN A 18 -22.17 0.43 -6.30
CA GLN A 18 -21.66 -0.41 -7.38
C GLN A 18 -21.40 -1.82 -6.81
N THR A 19 -22.15 -2.81 -7.32
CA THR A 19 -22.04 -4.19 -6.86
C THR A 19 -21.52 -5.07 -7.99
N TYR A 20 -20.40 -5.71 -7.79
CA TYR A 20 -19.90 -6.78 -8.66
C TYR A 20 -20.29 -8.13 -8.04
N LEU A 21 -21.11 -8.91 -8.76
CA LEU A 21 -21.55 -10.24 -8.34
C LEU A 21 -20.76 -11.30 -9.10
N ALA A 22 -19.96 -12.10 -8.38
CA ALA A 22 -19.36 -13.31 -8.93
C ALA A 22 -20.24 -14.54 -8.65
N PRO A 23 -20.19 -15.61 -9.50
CA PRO A 23 -20.92 -16.84 -9.25
C PRO A 23 -20.42 -17.56 -7.99
N ALA A 24 -21.36 -18.12 -7.23
CA ALA A 24 -21.10 -18.76 -5.95
C ALA A 24 -20.22 -20.01 -6.12
N SER A 25 -19.08 -20.03 -5.47
CA SER A 25 -18.26 -21.20 -5.19
C SER A 25 -17.94 -21.22 -3.69
N ASP A 26 -17.60 -22.38 -3.13
CA ASP A 26 -17.46 -22.72 -1.70
C ASP A 26 -16.43 -21.90 -0.88
N TYR A 27 -16.36 -20.59 -1.08
CA TYR A 27 -15.49 -19.71 -0.29
C TYR A 27 -16.17 -19.32 1.03
N ARG A 28 -15.41 -19.39 2.12
CA ARG A 28 -15.86 -18.95 3.44
C ARG A 28 -16.29 -17.49 3.36
N THR A 29 -17.45 -17.18 3.91
CA THR A 29 -18.06 -15.87 3.86
C THR A 29 -17.47 -14.95 4.92
N PHE A 30 -16.28 -14.40 4.67
CA PHE A 30 -15.74 -13.31 5.48
C PHE A 30 -16.24 -11.96 4.92
N VAL A 31 -16.61 -11.06 5.81
CA VAL A 31 -16.89 -9.66 5.46
C VAL A 31 -15.72 -8.84 5.94
N ASP A 32 -14.87 -8.43 5.00
CA ASP A 32 -13.73 -7.58 5.29
C ASP A 32 -14.09 -6.12 4.96
N VAL A 33 -14.01 -5.23 5.94
CA VAL A 33 -13.92 -3.79 5.64
C VAL A 33 -12.49 -3.52 5.22
N THR A 34 -12.24 -3.42 3.92
CA THR A 34 -10.87 -3.34 3.40
C THR A 34 -10.36 -1.93 3.23
N THR A 35 -11.29 -1.01 2.95
CA THR A 35 -10.97 0.39 2.66
C THR A 35 -11.91 1.30 3.42
N ILE A 36 -11.37 2.36 4.01
CA ILE A 36 -12.12 3.48 4.54
C ILE A 36 -11.39 4.80 4.23
N ALA A 37 -12.16 5.79 3.77
CA ALA A 37 -11.69 7.15 3.58
C ALA A 37 -12.63 8.13 4.31
N ASP A 38 -12.49 9.40 4.04
CA ASP A 38 -13.40 10.44 4.53
C ASP A 38 -14.78 10.42 3.85
N ASP A 39 -14.86 9.86 2.63
CA ASP A 39 -16.07 9.85 1.79
C ASP A 39 -16.43 8.47 1.21
N LEU A 40 -15.66 7.44 1.57
CA LEU A 40 -15.70 6.12 0.95
C LEU A 40 -15.55 5.01 1.98
N ALA A 41 -16.26 3.89 1.78
CA ALA A 41 -15.98 2.60 2.42
C ALA A 41 -16.13 1.46 1.42
N VAL A 42 -15.23 0.46 1.48
CA VAL A 42 -15.29 -0.74 0.62
C VAL A 42 -15.30 -1.99 1.48
N PHE A 43 -16.22 -2.88 1.14
CA PHE A 43 -16.41 -4.17 1.80
C PHE A 43 -16.18 -5.28 0.80
N HIS A 44 -15.41 -6.28 1.19
CA HIS A 44 -15.27 -7.52 0.45
C HIS A 44 -15.95 -8.67 1.20
N HIS A 45 -16.69 -9.47 0.47
CA HIS A 45 -17.40 -10.64 0.98
C HIS A 45 -17.22 -11.80 -0.01
N GLY A 46 -16.24 -12.65 0.23
CA GLY A 46 -15.78 -13.62 -0.76
C GLY A 46 -15.39 -12.93 -2.06
N LEU A 47 -16.03 -13.29 -3.17
CA LEU A 47 -15.77 -12.70 -4.49
C LEU A 47 -16.66 -11.47 -4.82
N SER A 48 -17.38 -10.95 -3.83
CA SER A 48 -18.24 -9.78 -4.01
C SER A 48 -17.63 -8.55 -3.36
N THR A 49 -17.67 -7.44 -4.06
CA THR A 49 -17.22 -6.13 -3.55
C THR A 49 -18.41 -5.19 -3.46
N ARG A 50 -18.53 -4.47 -2.37
CA ARG A 50 -19.48 -3.38 -2.18
C ARG A 50 -18.73 -2.10 -1.86
N ARG A 51 -19.01 -1.07 -2.66
CA ARG A 51 -18.43 0.26 -2.52
C ARG A 51 -19.53 1.25 -2.15
N LEU A 52 -19.33 1.99 -1.06
CA LEU A 52 -20.18 3.07 -0.60
C LEU A 52 -19.42 4.38 -0.81
N GLU A 53 -20.01 5.31 -1.55
CA GLU A 53 -19.41 6.60 -1.88
C GLU A 53 -20.30 7.75 -1.41
N GLY A 54 -19.74 8.96 -1.33
CA GLY A 54 -20.46 10.15 -0.88
C GLY A 54 -20.76 10.13 0.62
N LEU A 55 -20.01 9.38 1.39
CA LEU A 55 -20.10 9.37 2.85
C LEU A 55 -19.61 10.71 3.42
N ARG A 56 -20.07 11.06 4.61
CA ARG A 56 -19.58 12.25 5.31
C ARG A 56 -18.35 11.91 6.15
N PRO A 57 -17.35 12.80 6.22
CA PRO A 57 -16.20 12.62 7.09
C PRO A 57 -16.58 12.44 8.57
N ASP A 58 -15.72 11.76 9.32
CA ASP A 58 -15.83 11.54 10.77
C ASP A 58 -17.21 11.08 11.22
N THR A 59 -17.87 10.22 10.43
CA THR A 59 -19.25 9.81 10.65
C THR A 59 -19.35 8.30 10.80
N VAL A 60 -20.12 7.84 11.79
CA VAL A 60 -20.40 6.42 12.00
C VAL A 60 -21.54 5.96 11.09
N TYR A 61 -21.34 4.83 10.43
CA TYR A 61 -22.32 4.15 9.58
C TYR A 61 -22.46 2.69 9.99
N GLU A 62 -23.70 2.21 10.02
CA GLU A 62 -24.01 0.81 10.21
C GLU A 62 -24.29 0.18 8.84
N PHE A 63 -23.50 -0.84 8.48
CA PHE A 63 -23.65 -1.50 7.19
C PHE A 63 -23.38 -3.01 7.31
N SER A 64 -24.33 -3.84 6.87
CA SER A 64 -24.22 -5.30 6.88
C SER A 64 -23.81 -5.89 8.24
N GLY A 65 -24.21 -5.26 9.35
CA GLY A 65 -23.87 -5.69 10.71
C GLY A 65 -22.49 -5.25 11.20
N ALA A 66 -21.76 -4.46 10.41
CA ALA A 66 -20.52 -3.82 10.81
C ALA A 66 -20.75 -2.32 11.08
N SER A 67 -20.20 -1.82 12.18
CA SER A 67 -20.12 -0.39 12.48
C SER A 67 -18.77 0.12 11.95
N ILE A 68 -18.82 1.12 11.08
CA ILE A 68 -17.63 1.78 10.51
C ILE A 68 -17.67 3.28 10.81
N ARG A 69 -16.50 3.88 10.99
CA ARG A 69 -16.36 5.34 11.07
C ARG A 69 -15.46 5.80 9.93
N THR A 70 -15.96 6.70 9.09
CA THR A 70 -15.16 7.37 8.07
C THR A 70 -14.05 8.19 8.69
N LEU A 71 -12.94 8.33 7.96
CA LEU A 71 -11.83 9.15 8.44
C LEU A 71 -12.24 10.63 8.55
N GLU A 72 -11.61 11.33 9.46
CA GLU A 72 -11.65 12.79 9.48
C GLU A 72 -10.95 13.33 8.23
N ARG A 73 -11.60 14.27 7.53
CA ARG A 73 -10.97 14.93 6.40
C ARG A 73 -9.95 15.96 6.90
N PRO A 74 -8.68 15.93 6.45
CA PRO A 74 -7.75 17.01 6.69
C PRO A 74 -8.33 18.35 6.22
N GLY A 75 -8.05 19.43 6.94
CA GLY A 75 -8.59 20.74 6.61
C GLY A 75 -8.15 21.26 5.23
N GLY A 76 -8.91 22.19 4.67
CA GLY A 76 -8.63 22.82 3.39
C GLY A 76 -9.02 22.00 2.17
N GLU A 77 -8.53 22.42 1.00
CA GLU A 77 -8.84 21.77 -0.29
C GLU A 77 -7.95 20.57 -0.56
N LEU A 78 -8.43 19.64 -1.38
CA LEU A 78 -7.65 18.54 -1.93
C LEU A 78 -6.70 19.10 -2.99
N LEU A 79 -5.40 19.00 -2.75
CA LEU A 79 -4.36 19.53 -3.64
C LEU A 79 -3.98 18.52 -4.73
N CYS A 80 -3.84 17.25 -4.35
CA CYS A 80 -3.54 16.19 -5.31
C CYS A 80 -3.87 14.80 -4.75
N ARG A 81 -3.83 13.79 -5.64
CA ARG A 81 -3.77 12.37 -5.31
C ARG A 81 -2.56 11.74 -5.95
N PHE A 82 -1.93 10.82 -5.25
CA PHE A 82 -0.93 9.93 -5.83
C PHE A 82 -1.15 8.50 -5.31
N ALA A 83 -0.56 7.51 -5.96
CA ALA A 83 -0.71 6.13 -5.56
C ALA A 83 0.64 5.44 -5.32
N THR A 84 0.63 4.38 -4.51
CA THR A 84 1.79 3.49 -4.34
C THR A 84 1.39 2.04 -4.55
N VAL A 85 2.30 1.28 -5.15
CA VAL A 85 2.24 -0.17 -5.30
C VAL A 85 3.58 -0.74 -4.86
N ASN A 86 3.61 -1.96 -4.38
CA ASN A 86 4.84 -2.66 -4.01
C ASN A 86 4.66 -4.17 -4.12
N ASP A 87 5.79 -4.88 -4.15
CA ASP A 87 5.84 -6.33 -4.19
C ASP A 87 5.00 -6.86 -5.38
N VAL A 88 5.36 -6.42 -6.58
CA VAL A 88 4.63 -6.71 -7.83
C VAL A 88 5.04 -8.03 -8.48
N HIS A 89 6.29 -8.47 -8.30
CA HIS A 89 6.88 -9.78 -8.59
C HIS A 89 6.59 -10.35 -9.97
N PHE A 90 6.80 -9.58 -11.05
CA PHE A 90 6.72 -10.13 -12.41
C PHE A 90 7.67 -11.32 -12.56
N GLY A 91 7.22 -12.39 -13.23
CA GLY A 91 7.94 -13.64 -13.37
C GLY A 91 7.60 -14.70 -12.32
N GLU A 92 6.93 -14.35 -11.20
CA GLU A 92 6.53 -15.34 -10.21
C GLU A 92 5.44 -16.26 -10.76
N VAL A 93 5.65 -17.57 -10.59
CA VAL A 93 4.73 -18.60 -11.11
C VAL A 93 3.92 -19.29 -10.02
N GLU A 94 4.30 -19.12 -8.75
CA GLU A 94 3.63 -19.73 -7.59
C GLU A 94 3.82 -18.92 -6.33
N CYS A 95 2.80 -18.86 -5.47
CA CYS A 95 2.83 -18.24 -4.15
C CYS A 95 2.75 -19.29 -3.04
N GLY A 96 3.36 -19.01 -1.88
CA GLY A 96 3.27 -19.85 -0.68
C GLY A 96 4.46 -20.77 -0.42
N ARG A 97 5.49 -20.72 -1.26
CA ARG A 97 6.76 -21.42 -1.00
C ARG A 97 7.58 -20.67 0.05
N MET A 98 8.19 -21.40 0.97
CA MET A 98 9.08 -20.86 1.99
C MET A 98 10.37 -21.70 2.04
N ASP A 99 11.53 -21.07 1.92
CA ASP A 99 12.86 -21.68 2.05
C ASP A 99 13.03 -22.98 1.24
N GLY A 100 12.51 -23.02 0.01
CA GLY A 100 12.60 -24.20 -0.86
C GLY A 100 11.70 -25.37 -0.46
N ARG A 101 10.94 -25.26 0.63
CA ARG A 101 9.97 -26.28 1.06
C ARG A 101 8.78 -26.34 0.12
N THR A 102 8.20 -27.53 -0.02
CA THR A 102 7.06 -27.80 -0.92
C THR A 102 5.74 -28.06 -0.20
N ASP A 103 5.76 -28.16 1.13
CA ASP A 103 4.57 -28.12 1.96
C ASP A 103 4.05 -26.68 1.99
N GLY A 104 2.72 -26.50 1.92
CA GLY A 104 2.15 -25.21 1.62
C GLY A 104 1.03 -24.75 2.53
N PRO A 105 -0.07 -24.29 2.01
CA PRO A 105 -0.56 -24.41 0.62
C PRO A 105 0.24 -23.55 -0.39
N ILE A 106 0.48 -24.12 -1.57
CA ILE A 106 1.07 -23.45 -2.72
C ILE A 106 -0.03 -23.16 -3.73
N GLN A 107 -0.13 -21.92 -4.17
CA GLN A 107 -1.10 -21.48 -5.18
C GLN A 107 -0.41 -21.21 -6.51
N ARG A 108 -1.04 -21.69 -7.60
CA ARG A 108 -0.61 -21.45 -8.98
C ARG A 108 -1.82 -21.16 -9.86
N ARG A 109 -1.61 -20.40 -10.92
CA ARG A 109 -2.58 -20.33 -12.01
C ARG A 109 -2.27 -21.42 -13.04
N ASP A 110 -3.28 -21.82 -13.80
CA ASP A 110 -3.10 -22.78 -14.87
C ASP A 110 -2.32 -22.16 -16.02
N SER A 111 -1.57 -22.99 -16.76
CA SER A 111 -0.65 -22.52 -17.82
C SER A 111 -1.35 -21.83 -19.00
N HIS A 112 -2.67 -21.94 -19.11
CA HIS A 112 -3.48 -21.26 -20.15
C HIS A 112 -4.12 -19.96 -19.64
N GLU A 113 -4.02 -19.65 -18.36
CA GLU A 113 -4.51 -18.41 -17.74
C GLU A 113 -3.41 -17.33 -17.79
N THR A 114 -3.82 -16.07 -17.70
CA THR A 114 -2.89 -14.96 -17.45
C THR A 114 -2.11 -15.22 -16.16
N PRO A 115 -0.78 -15.15 -16.12
CA PRO A 115 -0.02 -15.30 -14.89
C PRO A 115 -0.52 -14.35 -13.80
N HIS A 116 -0.39 -14.75 -12.53
CA HIS A 116 -0.97 -13.94 -11.45
C HIS A 116 -0.32 -12.57 -11.29
N PRO A 117 1.00 -12.37 -11.49
CA PRO A 117 1.55 -11.03 -11.40
C PRO A 117 0.94 -10.08 -12.43
N GLU A 118 0.82 -10.54 -13.69
CA GLU A 118 0.20 -9.75 -14.76
C GLU A 118 -1.27 -9.45 -14.48
N LEU A 119 -2.05 -10.44 -14.06
CA LEU A 119 -3.46 -10.26 -13.71
C LEU A 119 -3.63 -9.20 -12.60
N MET A 120 -2.90 -9.36 -11.51
CA MET A 120 -3.03 -8.52 -10.32
C MET A 120 -2.55 -7.10 -10.59
N ASN A 121 -1.41 -6.95 -11.26
CA ASN A 121 -0.84 -5.65 -11.56
C ASN A 121 -1.63 -4.90 -12.65
N GLN A 122 -2.12 -5.58 -13.70
CA GLN A 122 -3.02 -4.95 -14.69
C GLN A 122 -4.32 -4.47 -14.04
N THR A 123 -4.85 -5.22 -13.06
CA THR A 123 -6.01 -4.78 -12.28
C THR A 123 -5.68 -3.54 -11.46
N ALA A 124 -4.56 -3.53 -10.74
CA ALA A 124 -4.11 -2.36 -9.99
C ALA A 124 -3.93 -1.14 -10.89
N VAL A 125 -3.30 -1.30 -12.06
CA VAL A 125 -3.11 -0.21 -13.04
C VAL A 125 -4.45 0.39 -13.46
N ARG A 126 -5.46 -0.43 -13.76
CA ARG A 126 -6.80 0.07 -14.12
C ARG A 126 -7.48 0.82 -12.97
N GLU A 127 -7.43 0.25 -11.76
CA GLU A 127 -8.04 0.87 -10.58
C GLU A 127 -7.34 2.16 -10.18
N ILE A 128 -6.00 2.19 -10.24
CA ILE A 128 -5.19 3.40 -9.97
C ILE A 128 -5.48 4.48 -11.03
N THR A 129 -5.54 4.11 -12.31
CA THR A 129 -5.87 5.06 -13.38
C THR A 129 -7.25 5.71 -13.14
N ALA A 130 -8.20 4.97 -12.59
CA ALA A 130 -9.56 5.47 -12.33
C ALA A 130 -9.63 6.58 -11.26
N ILE A 131 -8.62 6.73 -10.40
CA ILE A 131 -8.56 7.83 -9.41
C ILE A 131 -7.79 9.05 -9.93
N ASP A 132 -7.30 9.01 -11.18
CA ASP A 132 -6.55 10.10 -11.84
C ASP A 132 -5.39 10.64 -10.98
N PRO A 133 -4.40 9.78 -10.61
CA PRO A 133 -3.29 10.22 -9.76
C PRO A 133 -2.29 11.03 -10.57
N ILE A 134 -1.68 12.04 -9.95
CA ILE A 134 -0.63 12.84 -10.60
C ILE A 134 0.74 12.15 -10.58
N ALA A 135 0.92 11.15 -9.73
CA ALA A 135 2.12 10.32 -9.64
C ALA A 135 1.77 8.91 -9.14
N VAL A 136 2.56 7.93 -9.56
CA VAL A 136 2.51 6.53 -9.09
C VAL A 136 3.91 6.11 -8.67
N PHE A 137 4.05 5.62 -7.45
CA PHE A 137 5.32 5.16 -6.89
C PHE A 137 5.29 3.64 -6.75
N VAL A 138 6.26 2.94 -7.33
CA VAL A 138 6.45 1.49 -7.12
C VAL A 138 7.66 1.29 -6.22
N LYS A 139 7.39 0.68 -5.05
CA LYS A 139 8.34 0.58 -3.94
C LYS A 139 9.01 -0.79 -3.88
N GLY A 140 9.62 -1.21 -4.98
CA GLY A 140 10.45 -2.41 -5.03
C GLY A 140 9.73 -3.73 -5.24
N ASP A 141 10.55 -4.77 -5.37
CA ASP A 141 10.19 -6.12 -5.78
C ASP A 141 9.34 -6.13 -7.05
N LEU A 142 9.94 -5.54 -8.11
CA LEU A 142 9.35 -5.42 -9.44
C LEU A 142 9.27 -6.77 -10.13
N THR A 143 10.27 -7.60 -9.85
CA THR A 143 10.56 -8.87 -10.48
C THR A 143 10.66 -9.99 -9.44
N LEU A 144 10.63 -11.24 -9.90
CA LEU A 144 10.94 -12.38 -9.05
C LEU A 144 12.46 -12.51 -8.81
N ASP A 145 13.27 -12.32 -9.86
CA ASP A 145 14.70 -12.63 -9.83
C ASP A 145 15.59 -11.64 -10.61
N GLY A 146 15.03 -10.51 -11.05
CA GLY A 146 15.76 -9.42 -11.71
C GLY A 146 16.17 -9.72 -13.16
N SER A 147 15.49 -10.61 -13.86
CA SER A 147 15.76 -10.86 -15.27
C SER A 147 15.28 -9.72 -16.18
N ASP A 148 15.91 -9.59 -17.36
CA ASP A 148 15.52 -8.57 -18.34
C ASP A 148 14.08 -8.76 -18.83
N GLU A 149 13.63 -10.00 -18.95
CA GLU A 149 12.28 -10.38 -19.37
C GLU A 149 11.24 -9.94 -18.30
N GLU A 150 11.55 -10.12 -17.04
CA GLU A 150 10.68 -9.72 -15.92
C GLU A 150 10.58 -8.20 -15.81
N PHE A 151 11.71 -7.49 -15.93
CA PHE A 151 11.68 -6.02 -16.00
C PHE A 151 10.90 -5.53 -17.22
N ALA A 152 11.04 -6.18 -18.38
CA ALA A 152 10.27 -5.82 -19.57
C ALA A 152 8.75 -6.03 -19.36
N ALA A 153 8.34 -7.08 -18.64
CA ALA A 153 6.95 -7.33 -18.31
C ALA A 153 6.39 -6.25 -17.35
N PHE A 154 7.17 -5.87 -16.34
CA PHE A 154 6.85 -4.73 -15.45
C PHE A 154 6.65 -3.44 -16.25
N GLU A 155 7.63 -3.07 -17.08
CA GLU A 155 7.56 -1.85 -17.91
C GLU A 155 6.35 -1.87 -18.86
N ALA A 156 6.07 -3.01 -19.49
CA ALA A 156 4.94 -3.16 -20.39
C ALA A 156 3.59 -3.01 -19.68
N CYS A 157 3.51 -3.32 -18.37
CA CYS A 157 2.30 -3.17 -17.58
C CYS A 157 2.09 -1.73 -17.12
N TYR A 158 3.11 -1.07 -16.57
CA TYR A 158 2.98 0.21 -15.88
C TYR A 158 3.24 1.43 -16.77
N ARG A 159 4.28 1.38 -17.62
CA ARG A 159 4.73 2.54 -18.41
C ARG A 159 3.69 3.10 -19.37
N PRO A 160 2.88 2.28 -20.08
CA PRO A 160 1.85 2.81 -20.98
C PRO A 160 0.76 3.61 -20.28
N ALA A 161 0.46 3.29 -19.01
CA ALA A 161 -0.58 3.96 -18.25
C ALA A 161 -0.09 5.25 -17.59
N PHE A 162 1.15 5.26 -17.06
CA PHE A 162 1.62 6.35 -16.18
C PHE A 162 2.78 7.17 -16.76
N GLY A 163 3.49 6.66 -17.77
CA GLY A 163 4.54 7.44 -18.47
C GLY A 163 5.56 8.05 -17.51
N GLU A 164 5.75 9.37 -17.58
CA GLU A 164 6.66 10.13 -16.74
C GLU A 164 6.18 10.31 -15.29
N SER A 165 4.90 10.04 -15.00
CA SER A 165 4.36 10.05 -13.64
C SER A 165 4.68 8.77 -12.87
N LEU A 166 5.34 7.78 -13.49
CA LEU A 166 5.78 6.55 -12.85
C LEU A 166 7.17 6.72 -12.24
N HIS A 167 7.26 6.61 -10.92
CA HIS A 167 8.49 6.67 -10.15
C HIS A 167 8.75 5.32 -9.49
N VAL A 168 9.97 4.80 -9.64
CA VAL A 168 10.28 3.40 -9.28
C VAL A 168 11.60 3.33 -8.54
N VAL A 169 11.66 2.52 -7.49
CA VAL A 169 12.89 1.99 -6.90
C VAL A 169 12.83 0.47 -6.88
N ARG A 170 13.99 -0.15 -6.85
CA ARG A 170 14.13 -1.61 -6.74
C ARG A 170 13.85 -2.12 -5.33
N GLY A 171 13.47 -3.42 -5.23
CA GLY A 171 13.51 -4.21 -4.00
C GLY A 171 14.64 -5.23 -4.03
N ASN A 172 14.73 -6.07 -3.00
CA ASN A 172 15.80 -7.08 -2.92
C ASN A 172 15.73 -8.12 -4.04
N HIS A 173 14.52 -8.51 -4.47
CA HIS A 173 14.33 -9.44 -5.58
C HIS A 173 14.90 -8.90 -6.90
N ASP A 174 14.88 -7.60 -7.10
CA ASP A 174 15.39 -6.93 -8.29
C ASP A 174 16.93 -6.90 -8.35
N ALA A 175 17.62 -7.27 -7.27
CA ALA A 175 19.07 -7.14 -7.13
C ALA A 175 19.76 -8.41 -6.60
N TYR A 176 19.13 -9.57 -6.62
CA TYR A 176 19.75 -10.83 -6.18
C TYR A 176 20.96 -11.24 -7.03
N HIS A 177 21.02 -10.79 -8.28
CA HIS A 177 22.16 -10.98 -9.17
C HIS A 177 22.94 -9.69 -9.46
N ASP A 178 22.91 -8.73 -8.50
CA ASP A 178 23.64 -7.46 -8.58
C ASP A 178 23.22 -6.57 -9.78
N GLN A 179 21.93 -6.61 -10.15
CA GLN A 179 21.39 -5.74 -11.19
C GLN A 179 21.26 -4.30 -10.72
N GLY A 180 21.73 -3.35 -11.52
CA GLY A 180 21.73 -1.92 -11.22
C GLY A 180 20.51 -1.16 -11.78
N ARG A 181 19.36 -1.81 -12.03
CA ARG A 181 18.15 -1.11 -12.46
C ARG A 181 17.42 -0.49 -11.29
N TYR A 182 16.94 0.77 -11.46
CA TYR A 182 16.17 1.52 -10.46
C TYR A 182 16.90 1.72 -9.11
N ASP A 183 18.24 1.77 -9.15
CA ASP A 183 19.17 1.90 -8.02
C ASP A 183 19.42 3.36 -7.60
N ARG A 184 18.44 4.25 -7.79
CA ARG A 184 18.60 5.69 -7.52
C ARG A 184 17.53 6.20 -6.60
N ASP A 185 17.95 7.04 -5.65
CA ASP A 185 17.05 7.85 -4.85
C ASP A 185 16.38 8.94 -5.71
N LEU A 186 15.08 9.14 -5.49
CA LEU A 186 14.29 10.12 -6.21
C LEU A 186 13.68 11.12 -5.22
N TRP A 187 13.69 12.40 -5.63
CA TRP A 187 12.94 13.46 -4.96
C TRP A 187 11.87 13.98 -5.91
N VAL A 188 10.60 13.82 -5.52
CA VAL A 188 9.45 14.17 -6.35
C VAL A 188 8.62 15.22 -5.61
N GLU A 189 8.49 16.40 -6.24
CA GLU A 189 7.68 17.49 -5.70
C GLU A 189 6.28 17.44 -6.30
N LEU A 190 5.28 17.36 -5.41
CA LEU A 190 3.87 17.34 -5.76
C LEU A 190 3.15 18.50 -5.06
N PRO A 191 1.96 18.92 -5.52
CA PRO A 191 1.19 19.95 -4.81
C PRO A 191 0.97 19.59 -3.34
N GLY A 192 1.56 20.35 -2.42
CA GLY A 192 1.42 20.21 -0.97
C GLY A 192 2.24 19.13 -0.29
N ILE A 193 3.08 18.40 -1.04
CA ILE A 193 3.94 17.34 -0.49
C ILE A 193 5.16 17.08 -1.37
N CYS A 194 6.27 16.66 -0.74
CA CYS A 194 7.40 16.05 -1.42
C CYS A 194 7.49 14.58 -1.05
N VAL A 195 7.88 13.73 -1.99
CA VAL A 195 8.15 12.31 -1.78
C VAL A 195 9.62 12.04 -2.01
N ALA A 196 10.30 11.52 -0.99
CA ALA A 196 11.65 10.95 -1.10
C ALA A 196 11.51 9.44 -1.27
N LEU A 197 11.69 8.95 -2.50
CA LEU A 197 11.67 7.53 -2.81
C LEU A 197 13.11 7.00 -2.83
N MET A 198 13.47 6.19 -1.84
CA MET A 198 14.84 5.79 -1.51
C MET A 198 15.13 4.35 -1.94
N ASP A 199 16.26 4.13 -2.57
CA ASP A 199 16.81 2.78 -2.76
C ASP A 199 17.37 2.28 -1.43
N THR A 200 16.75 1.23 -0.90
CA THR A 200 17.16 0.62 0.38
C THR A 200 17.89 -0.71 0.20
N VAL A 201 18.18 -1.10 -1.04
CA VAL A 201 18.69 -2.44 -1.37
C VAL A 201 20.20 -2.53 -1.08
N ILE A 202 20.58 -3.60 -0.40
CA ILE A 202 21.94 -4.13 -0.40
C ILE A 202 21.96 -5.25 -1.45
N ALA A 203 22.74 -5.07 -2.53
CA ALA A 203 22.77 -6.03 -3.62
C ALA A 203 23.10 -7.44 -3.08
N THR A 204 22.39 -8.45 -3.60
CA THR A 204 22.49 -9.88 -3.22
C THR A 204 21.98 -10.23 -1.80
N GLU A 205 21.45 -9.25 -1.05
CA GLU A 205 20.94 -9.45 0.30
C GLU A 205 19.41 -9.33 0.33
N THR A 206 18.79 -9.95 1.33
CA THR A 206 17.34 -9.78 1.60
C THR A 206 17.05 -8.61 2.53
N THR A 207 18.07 -8.15 3.26
CA THR A 207 18.01 -7.00 4.16
C THR A 207 18.32 -5.71 3.42
N GLY A 208 17.96 -4.58 4.02
CA GLY A 208 18.19 -3.26 3.43
C GLY A 208 18.96 -2.32 4.34
N ALA A 209 19.57 -1.30 3.75
CA ALA A 209 20.23 -0.24 4.49
C ALA A 209 20.20 1.08 3.74
N PHE A 210 20.46 2.17 4.45
CA PHE A 210 20.86 3.45 3.88
C PHE A 210 22.37 3.63 4.01
N THR A 211 23.00 4.14 2.97
CA THR A 211 24.35 4.65 3.05
C THR A 211 24.39 6.02 3.74
N SER A 212 25.56 6.40 4.27
CA SER A 212 25.75 7.74 4.86
C SER A 212 25.46 8.87 3.85
N ASP A 213 25.81 8.65 2.58
CA ASP A 213 25.57 9.63 1.50
C ASP A 213 24.06 9.80 1.21
N GLN A 214 23.30 8.72 1.24
CA GLN A 214 21.83 8.78 1.09
C GLN A 214 21.18 9.54 2.25
N ILE A 215 21.60 9.28 3.48
CA ILE A 215 21.09 10.00 4.65
C ILE A 215 21.44 11.49 4.57
N ALA A 216 22.67 11.84 4.18
CA ALA A 216 23.09 13.23 4.01
C ALA A 216 22.28 13.91 2.89
N TRP A 217 22.09 13.24 1.76
CA TRP A 217 21.27 13.74 0.64
C TRP A 217 19.82 13.97 1.07
N LEU A 218 19.23 13.02 1.81
CA LEU A 218 17.86 13.14 2.30
C LEU A 218 17.73 14.32 3.28
N GLU A 219 18.69 14.47 4.20
CA GLU A 219 18.72 15.57 5.17
C GLU A 219 18.83 16.93 4.48
N ASP A 220 19.71 17.06 3.50
CA ASP A 220 19.86 18.29 2.72
C ASP A 220 18.55 18.68 1.99
N ARG A 221 17.85 17.69 1.39
CA ARG A 221 16.57 17.91 0.72
C ARG A 221 15.46 18.32 1.69
N VAL A 222 15.36 17.60 2.81
CA VAL A 222 14.34 17.89 3.82
C VAL A 222 14.57 19.26 4.49
N ALA A 223 15.82 19.64 4.76
CA ALA A 223 16.17 20.92 5.35
C ALA A 223 15.94 22.11 4.39
N ALA A 224 15.98 21.86 3.08
CA ALA A 224 15.82 22.89 2.05
C ALA A 224 14.35 23.18 1.68
N THR A 225 13.38 22.49 2.29
CA THR A 225 11.96 22.66 1.97
C THR A 225 11.09 22.82 3.20
N ASP A 226 10.08 23.68 3.09
CA ASP A 226 8.98 23.78 4.06
C ASP A 226 7.82 22.83 3.74
N CYS A 227 7.87 22.12 2.62
CA CYS A 227 6.88 21.12 2.23
C CYS A 227 6.83 19.94 3.22
N ARG A 228 5.65 19.37 3.42
CA ARG A 228 5.54 18.05 4.06
C ARG A 228 6.28 17.03 3.24
N VAL A 229 6.97 16.09 3.90
CA VAL A 229 7.76 15.05 3.23
C VAL A 229 7.27 13.68 3.71
N ILE A 230 7.04 12.76 2.77
CA ILE A 230 6.94 11.32 3.06
C ILE A 230 8.18 10.64 2.48
N VAL A 231 8.89 9.90 3.32
CA VAL A 231 9.99 9.04 2.89
C VAL A 231 9.44 7.66 2.56
N MET A 232 9.82 7.12 1.42
CA MET A 232 9.40 5.81 0.93
C MET A 232 10.61 4.96 0.58
N GLY A 233 10.54 3.66 0.82
CA GLY A 233 11.54 2.68 0.40
C GLY A 233 10.91 1.31 0.31
N HIS A 234 11.73 0.30 -0.04
CA HIS A 234 11.24 -1.07 -0.10
C HIS A 234 11.20 -1.72 1.28
N HIS A 235 12.31 -1.73 2.01
CA HIS A 235 12.45 -2.44 3.28
C HIS A 235 11.81 -1.69 4.45
N GLN A 236 11.06 -2.40 5.29
CA GLN A 236 10.45 -1.83 6.49
C GLN A 236 11.49 -1.45 7.54
N GLN A 237 11.21 -0.38 8.26
CA GLN A 237 12.07 0.11 9.34
C GLN A 237 12.08 -0.85 10.54
N TRP A 238 13.25 -1.08 11.11
CA TRP A 238 13.37 -1.68 12.44
C TRP A 238 12.91 -0.66 13.50
N VAL A 239 11.98 -1.03 14.36
CA VAL A 239 11.43 -0.13 15.40
C VAL A 239 11.48 -0.78 16.78
N ASP A 240 11.26 -2.09 16.81
CA ASP A 240 11.15 -2.88 18.03
C ASP A 240 11.74 -4.28 17.84
N GLY A 241 11.93 -4.99 18.93
CA GLY A 241 12.46 -6.33 18.93
C GLY A 241 13.95 -6.40 19.28
N ARG A 242 14.54 -7.59 19.12
CA ARG A 242 15.97 -7.80 19.37
C ARG A 242 16.77 -7.16 18.24
N ARG A 243 17.70 -6.27 18.60
CA ARG A 243 18.64 -5.68 17.63
C ARG A 243 19.50 -6.79 17.01
N SER A 244 19.50 -6.86 15.68
CA SER A 244 20.25 -7.84 14.91
C SER A 244 20.52 -7.26 13.53
N ASP A 245 21.73 -7.47 13.01
CA ASP A 245 22.08 -7.09 11.64
C ASP A 245 21.42 -8.02 10.60
N ASP A 246 20.94 -9.20 11.05
CA ASP A 246 20.13 -10.11 10.23
C ASP A 246 18.63 -9.75 10.26
N TYR A 247 18.28 -8.54 10.66
CA TYR A 247 16.89 -8.12 10.70
C TYR A 247 16.31 -8.08 9.29
N PHE A 248 15.21 -8.79 9.09
CA PHE A 248 14.45 -8.80 7.83
C PHE A 248 13.80 -7.43 7.59
N GLY A 249 14.52 -6.52 6.95
CA GLY A 249 14.15 -5.12 6.71
C GLY A 249 15.35 -4.19 6.72
N LEU A 250 15.17 -2.92 7.02
CA LEU A 250 16.25 -1.96 7.21
C LEU A 250 17.09 -2.33 8.42
N HIS A 251 18.40 -2.35 8.27
CA HIS A 251 19.34 -2.51 9.37
C HIS A 251 19.00 -1.55 10.53
N PRO A 252 19.19 -1.97 11.78
CA PRO A 252 18.89 -1.14 12.93
C PRO A 252 19.58 0.22 12.91
N ASP A 253 20.85 0.30 12.44
CA ASP A 253 21.58 1.57 12.36
C ASP A 253 20.96 2.53 11.34
N SER A 254 20.56 2.04 10.17
CA SER A 254 19.83 2.82 9.15
C SER A 254 18.45 3.28 9.67
N SER A 255 17.78 2.42 10.43
CA SER A 255 16.50 2.75 11.07
C SER A 255 16.65 3.84 12.14
N ASP A 256 17.73 3.80 12.92
CA ASP A 256 18.06 4.82 13.91
C ASP A 256 18.42 6.17 13.25
N GLU A 257 19.15 6.16 12.11
CA GLU A 257 19.46 7.37 11.36
C GLU A 257 18.19 8.01 10.80
N LEU A 258 17.30 7.22 10.23
CA LEU A 258 16.01 7.69 9.74
C LEU A 258 15.15 8.29 10.87
N ASP A 259 15.11 7.65 12.05
CA ASP A 259 14.41 8.19 13.22
C ASP A 259 15.02 9.52 13.68
N ARG A 260 16.36 9.62 13.78
CA ARG A 260 17.05 10.87 14.17
C ARG A 260 16.78 12.00 13.17
N LEU A 261 16.83 11.72 11.86
CA LEU A 261 16.51 12.68 10.83
C LEU A 261 15.05 13.14 10.98
N THR A 262 14.11 12.20 11.12
CA THR A 262 12.69 12.48 11.29
C THR A 262 12.41 13.28 12.58
N ALA A 263 13.17 13.01 13.66
CA ALA A 263 13.04 13.76 14.91
C ALA A 263 13.49 15.22 14.77
N ARG A 264 14.55 15.49 13.97
CA ARG A 264 15.05 16.85 13.72
C ARG A 264 14.14 17.66 12.79
N HIS A 265 13.47 17.00 11.86
CA HIS A 265 12.68 17.63 10.79
C HIS A 265 11.19 17.27 10.91
N THR A 266 10.43 18.16 11.56
CA THR A 266 8.99 17.92 11.81
C THR A 266 8.12 17.93 10.55
N ASN A 267 8.64 18.46 9.43
CA ASN A 267 8.02 18.38 8.12
C ASN A 267 8.07 16.97 7.50
N VAL A 268 8.90 16.04 8.02
CA VAL A 268 8.87 14.62 7.66
C VAL A 268 7.71 13.95 8.38
N LEU A 269 6.65 13.60 7.64
CA LEU A 269 5.44 12.98 8.19
C LEU A 269 5.65 11.56 8.67
N GLY A 270 6.50 10.79 7.97
CA GLY A 270 6.77 9.39 8.29
C GLY A 270 7.48 8.64 7.18
N TYR A 271 7.57 7.33 7.34
CA TYR A 271 8.19 6.39 6.41
C TYR A 271 7.19 5.34 5.95
N THR A 272 7.20 4.95 4.66
CA THR A 272 6.37 3.85 4.15
C THR A 272 7.18 2.84 3.34
N ALA A 273 6.88 1.57 3.51
CA ALA A 273 7.60 0.46 2.90
C ALA A 273 6.67 -0.65 2.37
N GLY A 274 7.25 -1.62 1.65
CA GLY A 274 6.68 -2.88 1.22
C GLY A 274 7.34 -4.07 1.91
N HIS A 275 7.85 -5.04 1.13
CA HIS A 275 8.73 -6.14 1.51
C HIS A 275 8.10 -7.24 2.37
N THR A 276 7.30 -6.87 3.36
CA THR A 276 6.73 -7.82 4.33
C THR A 276 5.40 -8.41 3.89
N HIS A 277 4.86 -7.99 2.75
CA HIS A 277 3.55 -8.38 2.20
C HIS A 277 2.38 -8.18 3.18
N ARG A 278 2.49 -7.26 4.14
CA ARG A 278 1.45 -7.01 5.14
C ARG A 278 1.16 -5.54 5.33
N HIS A 279 0.02 -5.27 5.95
CA HIS A 279 -0.28 -3.95 6.48
C HIS A 279 0.07 -3.87 7.96
N ARG A 280 0.90 -2.90 8.30
CA ARG A 280 1.24 -2.63 9.68
C ARG A 280 1.60 -1.16 9.85
N LEU A 281 1.05 -0.51 10.86
CA LEU A 281 1.43 0.82 11.28
C LEU A 281 2.10 0.73 12.65
N ARG A 282 3.30 1.25 12.76
CA ARG A 282 4.04 1.42 14.02
C ARG A 282 4.45 2.88 14.17
N ARG A 283 5.04 3.21 15.30
CA ARG A 283 5.60 4.54 15.52
C ARG A 283 7.09 4.43 15.76
N MET A 284 7.83 5.31 15.10
CA MET A 284 9.24 5.55 15.40
C MET A 284 9.38 6.05 16.85
N PRO A 285 10.56 5.96 17.48
CA PRO A 285 10.83 6.58 18.78
C PRO A 285 10.46 8.07 18.85
N CYS A 286 10.64 8.82 17.76
CA CYS A 286 10.23 10.23 17.65
C CYS A 286 8.71 10.43 17.50
N GLY A 287 7.91 9.37 17.48
CA GLY A 287 6.45 9.40 17.37
C GLY A 287 5.89 9.43 15.95
N ALA A 288 6.72 9.61 14.93
CA ALA A 288 6.30 9.55 13.52
C ALA A 288 5.83 8.15 13.12
N PRO A 289 4.83 8.02 12.24
CA PRO A 289 4.42 6.73 11.73
C PRO A 289 5.49 6.10 10.82
N THR A 290 5.65 4.78 10.97
CA THR A 290 6.33 3.92 10.01
C THR A 290 5.36 2.83 9.58
N VAL A 291 5.16 2.70 8.27
CA VAL A 291 4.03 1.99 7.67
C VAL A 291 4.54 0.90 6.73
N GLU A 292 4.03 -0.29 6.89
CA GLU A 292 4.17 -1.40 5.94
C GLU A 292 2.88 -1.49 5.14
N VAL A 293 2.96 -1.47 3.80
CA VAL A 293 1.82 -1.62 2.90
C VAL A 293 1.86 -3.01 2.29
N GLY A 294 0.73 -3.69 2.27
CA GLY A 294 0.61 -5.06 1.77
C GLY A 294 0.88 -5.17 0.27
N THR A 295 1.19 -6.39 -0.16
CA THR A 295 1.53 -6.72 -1.55
C THR A 295 0.33 -6.62 -2.49
N ILE A 296 0.62 -6.41 -3.78
CA ILE A 296 -0.39 -6.51 -4.84
C ILE A 296 -0.53 -7.94 -5.39
N LYS A 297 0.53 -8.76 -5.42
CA LYS A 297 0.62 -10.01 -6.18
C LYS A 297 -0.27 -11.16 -5.68
N ASP A 298 -0.58 -11.19 -4.38
CA ASP A 298 -1.34 -12.27 -3.75
C ASP A 298 -2.41 -11.73 -2.78
N PHE A 299 -2.58 -12.28 -1.57
CA PHE A 299 -3.50 -11.75 -0.57
C PHE A 299 -2.77 -10.71 0.30
N PRO A 300 -3.37 -9.54 0.55
CA PRO A 300 -4.74 -9.14 0.22
C PRO A 300 -4.93 -8.55 -1.19
N GLY A 301 -3.88 -8.35 -1.98
CA GLY A 301 -3.96 -7.75 -3.31
C GLY A 301 -4.28 -6.26 -3.22
N THR A 302 -3.33 -5.45 -2.72
CA THR A 302 -3.61 -4.07 -2.35
C THR A 302 -2.64 -3.07 -2.99
N TRP A 303 -3.15 -1.86 -3.15
CA TRP A 303 -2.41 -0.65 -3.47
C TRP A 303 -2.88 0.50 -2.57
N ALA A 304 -2.11 1.57 -2.43
CA ALA A 304 -2.47 2.69 -1.57
C ALA A 304 -2.64 4.00 -2.35
N GLU A 305 -3.73 4.71 -2.07
CA GLU A 305 -3.99 6.08 -2.46
C GLU A 305 -3.53 7.01 -1.34
N TYR A 306 -2.89 8.10 -1.72
CA TYR A 306 -2.58 9.22 -0.82
C TYR A 306 -3.36 10.45 -1.28
N ARG A 307 -4.20 10.97 -0.42
CA ARG A 307 -4.95 12.22 -0.62
C ARG A 307 -4.25 13.34 0.12
N VAL A 308 -3.72 14.30 -0.61
CA VAL A 308 -2.99 15.45 -0.07
C VAL A 308 -3.93 16.64 0.01
N TYR A 309 -4.21 17.09 1.21
CA TYR A 309 -5.00 18.28 1.50
C TYR A 309 -4.11 19.41 2.01
N GLU A 310 -4.59 20.66 1.98
CA GLU A 310 -3.88 21.78 2.60
C GLU A 310 -3.54 21.52 4.08
N GLY A 311 -4.46 20.88 4.81
CA GLY A 311 -4.32 20.59 6.25
C GLY A 311 -3.67 19.25 6.59
N GLY A 312 -3.31 18.38 5.63
CA GLY A 312 -2.71 17.07 5.95
C GLY A 312 -2.75 16.06 4.83
N VAL A 313 -2.31 14.85 5.14
CA VAL A 313 -2.23 13.74 4.18
C VAL A 313 -2.98 12.53 4.73
N MET A 314 -3.81 11.92 3.90
CA MET A 314 -4.55 10.70 4.21
C MET A 314 -4.03 9.55 3.36
N GLN A 315 -3.70 8.41 3.98
CA GLN A 315 -3.46 7.14 3.31
C GLN A 315 -4.76 6.33 3.27
N VAL A 316 -5.11 5.81 2.09
CA VAL A 316 -6.27 4.96 1.87
C VAL A 316 -5.83 3.73 1.09
N VAL A 317 -5.85 2.56 1.72
CA VAL A 317 -5.52 1.31 1.05
C VAL A 317 -6.75 0.77 0.34
N HIS A 318 -6.56 0.39 -0.91
CA HIS A 318 -7.56 -0.27 -1.75
C HIS A 318 -7.16 -1.72 -1.98
N ARG A 319 -8.11 -2.63 -1.88
CA ARG A 319 -7.99 -4.01 -2.30
C ARG A 319 -8.54 -4.14 -3.72
N VAL A 320 -7.92 -4.96 -4.56
CA VAL A 320 -8.44 -5.26 -5.90
C VAL A 320 -9.88 -5.75 -5.83
N SER A 321 -10.69 -5.31 -6.79
CA SER A 321 -12.14 -5.56 -6.79
C SER A 321 -12.62 -6.25 -8.08
N GLU A 322 -11.76 -6.39 -9.11
CA GLU A 322 -12.10 -7.14 -10.31
C GLU A 322 -12.25 -8.63 -9.99
N PRO A 323 -13.30 -9.31 -10.47
CA PRO A 323 -13.64 -10.66 -10.00
C PRO A 323 -12.53 -11.69 -10.16
N GLU A 324 -11.77 -11.66 -11.26
CA GLU A 324 -10.70 -12.64 -11.51
C GLU A 324 -9.50 -12.41 -10.57
N ALA A 325 -9.06 -11.16 -10.41
CA ALA A 325 -8.00 -10.77 -9.48
C ALA A 325 -8.40 -11.05 -8.03
N LEU A 326 -9.63 -10.72 -7.66
CA LEU A 326 -10.17 -11.02 -6.33
C LEU A 326 -10.23 -12.53 -6.07
N SER A 327 -10.61 -13.32 -7.07
CA SER A 327 -10.60 -14.79 -6.97
C SER A 327 -9.21 -15.35 -6.71
N TRP A 328 -8.19 -14.83 -7.39
CA TRP A 328 -6.81 -15.19 -7.14
C TRP A 328 -6.39 -14.80 -5.72
N SER A 329 -6.62 -13.56 -5.32
CA SER A 329 -6.31 -13.07 -3.98
C SER A 329 -6.98 -13.90 -2.89
N GLU A 330 -8.27 -14.27 -3.04
CA GLU A 330 -8.97 -15.14 -2.09
C GLU A 330 -8.37 -16.55 -2.00
N ARG A 331 -7.89 -17.13 -3.11
CA ARG A 331 -7.17 -18.41 -3.08
C ARG A 331 -5.89 -18.31 -2.25
N CYS A 332 -5.25 -17.15 -2.24
CA CYS A 332 -4.02 -16.89 -1.49
C CYS A 332 -4.25 -16.55 -0.01
N ARG A 333 -5.49 -16.38 0.46
CA ARG A 333 -5.82 -16.00 1.85
C ARG A 333 -5.22 -16.94 2.90
N GLY A 334 -5.11 -18.22 2.59
CA GLY A 334 -4.59 -19.25 3.50
C GLY A 334 -3.14 -19.66 3.26
N LEU A 335 -2.35 -18.88 2.51
CA LEU A 335 -0.93 -19.18 2.29
C LEU A 335 -0.18 -19.40 3.62
N TYR A 336 0.86 -20.23 3.58
CA TYR A 336 1.73 -20.53 4.72
C TYR A 336 1.04 -21.19 5.94
N ALA A 337 -0.21 -21.66 5.81
CA ALA A 337 -0.94 -22.30 6.92
C ALA A 337 -0.23 -23.55 7.48
N ASP A 338 0.40 -24.36 6.62
CA ASP A 338 1.15 -25.55 7.04
C ASP A 338 2.46 -25.21 7.77
N PHE A 339 2.89 -23.94 7.71
CA PHE A 339 3.99 -23.38 8.52
C PHE A 339 3.51 -22.75 9.84
N GLY A 340 2.21 -22.85 10.15
CA GLY A 340 1.60 -22.28 11.34
C GLY A 340 1.37 -20.76 11.28
N MET A 341 1.45 -20.16 10.09
CA MET A 341 1.18 -18.73 9.89
C MET A 341 -0.31 -18.50 9.62
N HIS A 342 -0.93 -17.59 10.36
CA HIS A 342 -2.26 -17.06 10.05
C HIS A 342 -2.14 -15.91 9.04
N TYR A 343 -1.87 -16.26 7.77
CA TYR A 343 -1.51 -15.28 6.72
C TYR A 343 -2.58 -14.23 6.50
N GLU A 344 -3.86 -14.60 6.58
CA GLU A 344 -4.97 -13.65 6.49
C GLU A 344 -4.82 -12.48 7.46
N SER A 345 -4.68 -12.76 8.75
CA SER A 345 -4.54 -11.71 9.76
C SER A 345 -3.19 -11.00 9.70
N TYR A 346 -2.13 -11.72 9.31
CA TYR A 346 -0.80 -11.17 9.10
C TYR A 346 -0.80 -10.13 7.96
N ALA A 347 -1.32 -10.50 6.80
CA ALA A 347 -1.24 -9.69 5.59
C ALA A 347 -2.25 -8.55 5.58
N LEU A 348 -3.50 -8.81 6.03
CA LEU A 348 -4.55 -7.79 6.01
C LEU A 348 -4.35 -6.72 7.10
N GLY A 349 -3.84 -7.08 8.27
CA GLY A 349 -3.75 -6.17 9.41
C GLY A 349 -5.12 -5.59 9.82
N SER A 350 -5.13 -4.55 10.63
CA SER A 350 -6.36 -3.84 11.01
C SER A 350 -6.66 -2.66 10.08
N LEU A 351 -7.90 -2.17 10.10
CA LEU A 351 -8.35 -1.10 9.23
C LEU A 351 -7.59 0.22 9.46
N ASP A 352 -7.29 0.55 10.71
CA ASP A 352 -6.52 1.72 11.13
C ASP A 352 -5.02 1.63 10.78
N GLN A 353 -4.51 0.44 10.49
CA GLN A 353 -3.16 0.24 9.94
C GLN A 353 -3.11 0.50 8.43
N ARG A 354 -4.24 0.36 7.74
CA ARG A 354 -4.37 0.54 6.29
C ARG A 354 -4.79 1.96 5.91
N CYS A 355 -5.76 2.50 6.64
CA CYS A 355 -6.43 3.75 6.28
C CYS A 355 -6.38 4.71 7.47
N PHE A 356 -5.68 5.81 7.32
CA PHE A 356 -5.47 6.79 8.39
C PHE A 356 -5.04 8.15 7.85
N VAL A 357 -5.12 9.16 8.69
CA VAL A 357 -4.55 10.48 8.44
C VAL A 357 -3.19 10.57 9.13
N PHE A 358 -2.16 10.99 8.38
CA PHE A 358 -0.85 11.24 8.96
C PHE A 358 -0.98 12.35 10.02
N PRO A 359 -0.42 12.15 11.24
CA PRO A 359 -0.47 13.17 12.25
C PRO A 359 0.31 14.42 11.80
N ASP A 360 -0.24 15.59 12.09
CA ASP A 360 0.53 16.82 11.98
C ASP A 360 1.64 16.80 13.03
N ARG A 361 2.89 17.06 12.62
CA ARG A 361 4.07 17.06 13.48
C ARG A 361 4.65 18.46 13.65
N ALA A 362 4.11 19.44 12.95
CA ALA A 362 4.56 20.84 13.00
C ALA A 362 3.88 21.66 14.10
N SER A 363 2.94 21.04 14.86
CA SER A 363 2.17 21.71 15.93
C SER A 363 2.78 21.47 17.31
#